data_621da2c942776184acf972505e8c83f1
#
_entry.id   621da2c942776184acf972505e8c83f1
#
_cell.length_a   1.000
_cell.length_b   1.000
_cell.length_c   1.000
_cell.angle_alpha   90.00
_cell.angle_beta   90.00
_cell.angle_gamma   90.00
#
_symmetry.space_group_name_H-M   'P 1'
#
loop_
_entity.id
_entity.type
_entity.pdbx_description
1 polymer ?
#
loop_
_entity_poly.entity_id
_entity_poly.type
_entity_poly.pdbx_seq_one_letter_code
_entity_poly.pdbx_strand_id
1 'polypeptide(L)'
;MQCFKGCSTYLHLFLGVFCFANSYAVEARADSPSVSREPAPVEHVFVPQGFDDNDNAEVIIQGRFPNACMKTGPVEKTVDPQTQTIRLRPQVFVYRGEPCAQVIVPFIQRVTFGTLKEGTWKVEIEGMPSVAPLPLVVKRALSAAPDEFLYAPVEEVVLLPGNLGTRQKLVVSGNWPIIPARGCFVMKQIRTTLGADNTLVVQPIAELLPAEQCSPTSQRKRAFQSSVFLNKSLQLDSLIHVRVLNGESLNKFYESL
;
A
#
# COMPACT_ATOMS: atom_id res chain seq x y z
N MET A 1 -9.05 57.38 -28.37
CA MET A 1 -8.75 58.58 -29.18
C MET A 1 -8.74 58.17 -30.65
N GLN A 2 -9.57 58.89 -31.37
CA GLN A 2 -9.74 59.02 -32.83
C GLN A 2 -10.51 57.96 -33.61
N CYS A 3 -11.75 58.40 -33.87
CA CYS A 3 -12.63 58.08 -35.00
C CYS A 3 -12.00 58.39 -36.37
N PHE A 4 -12.31 57.57 -37.34
CA PHE A 4 -12.50 58.13 -38.71
C PHE A 4 -13.74 57.55 -39.35
N LYS A 5 -14.62 58.44 -39.74
CA LYS A 5 -15.81 58.24 -40.57
C LYS A 5 -15.39 58.13 -42.05
N GLY A 6 -16.10 57.34 -42.79
CA GLY A 6 -16.05 57.37 -44.26
C GLY A 6 -17.27 56.68 -44.84
N CYS A 7 -18.27 57.49 -45.14
CA CYS A 7 -19.48 57.12 -45.82
C CYS A 7 -19.22 57.14 -47.34
N SER A 8 -19.62 56.12 -48.08
CA SER A 8 -19.91 56.27 -49.53
C SER A 8 -20.89 55.20 -49.97
N THR A 9 -22.02 55.71 -50.44
CA THR A 9 -23.16 55.07 -51.09
C THR A 9 -22.79 54.57 -52.48
N TYR A 10 -23.00 53.25 -52.76
CA TYR A 10 -23.30 52.77 -54.09
C TYR A 10 -24.34 51.67 -54.05
N LEU A 11 -25.45 51.96 -54.73
CA LEU A 11 -26.63 51.16 -54.94
C LEU A 11 -26.34 50.21 -56.12
N HIS A 12 -26.26 48.90 -55.87
CA HIS A 12 -26.36 47.87 -56.91
C HIS A 12 -27.27 46.74 -56.47
N LEU A 13 -28.35 46.64 -57.21
CA LEU A 13 -29.34 45.57 -57.20
C LEU A 13 -28.69 44.29 -57.70
N PHE A 14 -28.55 43.25 -56.83
CA PHE A 14 -28.23 41.90 -57.26
C PHE A 14 -29.13 40.89 -56.56
N LEU A 15 -29.79 40.09 -57.40
CA LEU A 15 -30.59 38.92 -56.97
C LEU A 15 -29.81 38.00 -56.07
N GLY A 16 -30.28 37.86 -54.83
CA GLY A 16 -29.69 36.93 -53.86
C GLY A 16 -30.23 35.52 -54.06
N VAL A 17 -29.36 34.61 -54.38
CA VAL A 17 -29.57 33.16 -54.22
C VAL A 17 -29.41 32.85 -52.71
N PHE A 18 -30.51 32.55 -52.03
CA PHE A 18 -30.49 32.07 -50.67
C PHE A 18 -29.95 30.62 -50.61
N CYS A 19 -28.66 30.44 -50.38
CA CYS A 19 -28.11 29.17 -49.93
C CYS A 19 -28.42 28.98 -48.43
N PHE A 20 -29.46 28.20 -48.15
CA PHE A 20 -29.64 27.69 -46.76
C PHE A 20 -28.53 26.68 -46.44
N ALA A 21 -27.45 27.16 -45.84
CA ALA A 21 -26.48 26.31 -45.20
C ALA A 21 -27.11 25.78 -43.89
N ASN A 22 -27.64 24.56 -43.95
CA ASN A 22 -28.03 23.81 -42.72
C ASN A 22 -26.75 23.50 -41.93
N SER A 23 -26.37 24.38 -41.01
CA SER A 23 -25.35 24.11 -40.01
C SER A 23 -25.94 23.11 -38.98
N TYR A 24 -25.70 21.82 -39.25
CA TYR A 24 -25.87 20.82 -38.17
C TYR A 24 -24.80 21.09 -37.11
N ALA A 25 -25.18 21.81 -36.07
CA ALA A 25 -24.40 21.89 -34.85
C ALA A 25 -24.46 20.48 -34.19
N VAL A 26 -23.44 19.69 -34.43
CA VAL A 26 -23.21 18.48 -33.61
C VAL A 26 -22.83 19.01 -32.24
N GLU A 27 -23.82 19.10 -31.34
CA GLU A 27 -23.55 19.26 -29.92
C GLU A 27 -22.78 18.03 -29.45
N ALA A 28 -21.47 18.14 -29.36
CA ALA A 28 -20.66 17.19 -28.65
C ALA A 28 -21.07 17.31 -27.17
N ARG A 29 -22.00 16.42 -26.74
CA ARG A 29 -22.29 16.24 -25.34
C ARG A 29 -20.99 15.79 -24.68
N ALA A 30 -20.29 16.68 -24.02
CA ALA A 30 -19.24 16.31 -23.12
C ALA A 30 -19.93 15.59 -21.94
N ASP A 31 -19.76 14.27 -21.88
CA ASP A 31 -20.23 13.50 -20.73
C ASP A 31 -19.59 14.10 -19.47
N SER A 32 -20.46 14.49 -18.53
CA SER A 32 -19.96 15.00 -17.24
C SER A 32 -19.06 13.95 -16.58
N PRO A 33 -17.93 14.36 -15.99
CA PRO A 33 -17.06 13.44 -15.27
C PRO A 33 -17.87 12.64 -14.24
N SER A 34 -17.78 11.33 -14.32
CA SER A 34 -18.48 10.43 -13.42
C SER A 34 -17.49 9.49 -12.73
N VAL A 35 -17.81 9.12 -11.49
CA VAL A 35 -17.02 8.16 -10.70
C VAL A 35 -17.90 6.96 -10.40
N SER A 36 -17.47 5.78 -10.82
CA SER A 36 -18.10 4.50 -10.48
C SER A 36 -17.23 3.71 -9.50
N ARG A 37 -17.86 2.78 -8.76
CA ARG A 37 -17.15 1.76 -7.99
C ARG A 37 -17.23 0.44 -8.72
N GLU A 38 -16.09 -0.22 -8.84
CA GLU A 38 -15.96 -1.49 -9.54
C GLU A 38 -15.09 -2.45 -8.71
N PRO A 39 -15.17 -3.78 -8.93
CA PRO A 39 -14.25 -4.72 -8.31
C PRO A 39 -12.80 -4.38 -8.65
N ALA A 40 -11.91 -4.48 -7.67
CA ALA A 40 -10.48 -4.23 -7.88
C ALA A 40 -9.84 -5.37 -8.69
N PRO A 41 -8.93 -5.07 -9.63
CA PRO A 41 -8.15 -6.08 -10.34
C PRO A 41 -7.03 -6.62 -9.44
N VAL A 42 -7.40 -7.51 -8.51
CA VAL A 42 -6.47 -8.14 -7.57
C VAL A 42 -5.68 -9.22 -8.29
N GLU A 43 -4.36 -9.23 -8.13
CA GLU A 43 -3.45 -10.23 -8.68
C GLU A 43 -2.92 -11.17 -7.60
N HIS A 44 -2.56 -10.60 -6.44
CA HIS A 44 -2.01 -11.34 -5.31
C HIS A 44 -2.61 -10.88 -3.98
N VAL A 45 -2.69 -11.82 -3.06
CA VAL A 45 -3.04 -11.55 -1.66
C VAL A 45 -1.97 -12.23 -0.79
N PHE A 46 -1.33 -11.44 0.03
CA PHE A 46 -0.29 -11.89 0.95
C PHE A 46 -0.87 -11.95 2.36
N VAL A 47 -0.58 -13.03 3.04
CA VAL A 47 -1.03 -13.27 4.42
C VAL A 47 0.19 -13.37 5.33
N PRO A 48 0.67 -12.23 5.89
CA PRO A 48 1.81 -12.24 6.80
C PRO A 48 1.55 -13.15 7.98
N GLN A 49 2.58 -13.88 8.39
CA GLN A 49 2.50 -14.81 9.52
C GLN A 49 3.00 -14.16 10.81
N GLY A 50 2.68 -14.81 11.95
CA GLY A 50 3.19 -14.41 13.26
C GLY A 50 2.26 -13.45 14.01
N PHE A 51 0.97 -13.43 13.69
CA PHE A 51 -0.04 -12.76 14.51
C PHE A 51 -0.45 -13.63 15.68
N ASP A 52 -0.80 -12.97 16.78
CA ASP A 52 -1.48 -13.58 17.92
C ASP A 52 -2.84 -12.91 18.21
N ASP A 53 -3.57 -13.38 19.20
CA ASP A 53 -4.95 -12.98 19.47
C ASP A 53 -5.09 -11.60 20.14
N ASN A 54 -3.98 -10.91 20.37
CA ASN A 54 -3.97 -9.49 20.76
C ASN A 54 -3.29 -8.55 19.74
N ASP A 55 -2.81 -9.10 18.62
CA ASP A 55 -2.28 -8.35 17.48
C ASP A 55 -3.39 -7.79 16.57
N ASN A 56 -3.07 -6.72 15.88
CA ASN A 56 -3.89 -6.24 14.78
C ASN A 56 -3.57 -7.03 13.49
N ALA A 57 -4.30 -8.13 13.29
CA ALA A 57 -4.12 -8.99 12.13
C ALA A 57 -4.47 -8.28 10.82
N GLU A 58 -3.73 -8.58 9.76
CA GLU A 58 -3.90 -7.94 8.47
C GLU A 58 -3.53 -8.86 7.28
N VAL A 59 -4.00 -8.48 6.11
CA VAL A 59 -3.54 -9.00 4.81
C VAL A 59 -3.19 -7.85 3.89
N ILE A 60 -2.37 -8.14 2.88
CA ILE A 60 -1.92 -7.17 1.88
C ILE A 60 -2.44 -7.61 0.53
N ILE A 61 -3.18 -6.74 -0.14
CA ILE A 61 -3.71 -6.95 -1.48
C ILE A 61 -2.84 -6.19 -2.47
N GLN A 62 -2.44 -6.85 -3.55
CA GLN A 62 -1.71 -6.27 -4.65
C GLN A 62 -2.48 -6.46 -5.95
N GLY A 63 -2.36 -5.49 -6.84
CA GLY A 63 -2.87 -5.56 -8.19
C GLY A 63 -2.35 -4.43 -9.04
N ARG A 64 -2.82 -4.36 -10.29
CA ARG A 64 -2.43 -3.34 -11.25
C ARG A 64 -3.64 -2.76 -11.95
N PHE A 65 -3.76 -1.45 -11.97
CA PHE A 65 -4.75 -0.76 -12.77
C PHE A 65 -4.28 -0.68 -14.24
N PRO A 66 -5.16 -0.92 -15.20
CA PRO A 66 -4.81 -0.85 -16.63
C PRO A 66 -4.56 0.57 -17.13
N ASN A 67 -4.94 1.58 -16.37
CA ASN A 67 -4.74 2.99 -16.71
C ASN A 67 -4.76 3.89 -15.47
N ALA A 68 -4.39 5.16 -15.64
CA ALA A 68 -4.30 6.14 -14.56
C ALA A 68 -5.65 6.72 -14.07
N CYS A 69 -6.79 6.37 -14.70
CA CYS A 69 -8.12 6.79 -14.24
C CYS A 69 -8.73 5.88 -13.18
N MET A 70 -7.94 4.96 -12.64
CA MET A 70 -8.36 4.11 -11.53
C MET A 70 -7.60 4.47 -10.26
N LYS A 71 -8.29 4.43 -9.13
CA LYS A 71 -7.69 4.61 -7.80
C LYS A 71 -8.22 3.55 -6.84
N THR A 72 -7.43 3.20 -5.85
CA THR A 72 -7.86 2.30 -4.78
C THR A 72 -9.11 2.84 -4.10
N GLY A 73 -10.12 1.98 -3.98
CA GLY A 73 -11.35 2.23 -3.25
C GLY A 73 -11.33 1.52 -1.89
N PRO A 74 -12.48 1.47 -1.21
CA PRO A 74 -12.60 0.74 0.05
C PRO A 74 -12.52 -0.76 -0.18
N VAL A 75 -12.13 -1.50 0.86
CA VAL A 75 -12.30 -2.95 0.94
C VAL A 75 -13.45 -3.23 1.90
N GLU A 76 -14.54 -3.75 1.35
CA GLU A 76 -15.62 -4.28 2.18
C GLU A 76 -15.13 -5.60 2.80
N LYS A 77 -15.31 -5.74 4.11
CA LYS A 77 -14.85 -6.92 4.84
C LYS A 77 -15.95 -7.47 5.74
N THR A 78 -16.10 -8.78 5.73
CA THR A 78 -16.98 -9.52 6.65
C THR A 78 -16.14 -10.53 7.41
N VAL A 79 -16.19 -10.47 8.74
CA VAL A 79 -15.49 -11.40 9.63
C VAL A 79 -16.51 -12.26 10.33
N ASP A 80 -16.49 -13.56 10.09
CA ASP A 80 -17.34 -14.55 10.74
C ASP A 80 -16.53 -15.35 11.78
N PRO A 81 -16.70 -15.08 13.07
CA PRO A 81 -15.96 -15.78 14.13
C PRO A 81 -16.39 -17.24 14.33
N GLN A 82 -17.59 -17.63 13.87
CA GLN A 82 -18.08 -19.00 14.05
C GLN A 82 -17.44 -19.95 13.07
N THR A 83 -17.30 -19.52 11.82
CA THR A 83 -16.66 -20.31 10.77
C THR A 83 -15.19 -19.96 10.60
N GLN A 84 -14.66 -19.01 11.37
CA GLN A 84 -13.31 -18.44 11.22
C GLN A 84 -13.02 -18.05 9.77
N THR A 85 -13.98 -17.33 9.14
CA THR A 85 -13.87 -16.92 7.74
C THR A 85 -13.88 -15.40 7.64
N ILE A 86 -12.97 -14.88 6.83
CA ILE A 86 -12.86 -13.47 6.46
C ILE A 86 -13.14 -13.36 4.97
N ARG A 87 -14.17 -12.63 4.58
CA ARG A 87 -14.48 -12.34 3.18
C ARG A 87 -14.12 -10.90 2.87
N LEU A 88 -13.40 -10.69 1.79
CA LEU A 88 -12.95 -9.40 1.32
C LEU A 88 -13.50 -9.11 -0.07
N ARG A 89 -13.99 -7.90 -0.26
CA ARG A 89 -14.44 -7.37 -1.54
C ARG A 89 -13.72 -6.07 -1.84
N PRO A 90 -12.51 -6.14 -2.41
CA PRO A 90 -11.76 -4.97 -2.81
C PRO A 90 -12.45 -4.20 -3.93
N GLN A 91 -12.51 -2.88 -3.82
CA GLN A 91 -13.13 -2.01 -4.81
C GLN A 91 -12.13 -0.97 -5.32
N VAL A 92 -12.44 -0.43 -6.49
CA VAL A 92 -11.72 0.70 -7.09
C VAL A 92 -12.69 1.80 -7.47
N PHE A 93 -12.22 3.03 -7.47
CA PHE A 93 -12.89 4.16 -8.09
C PHE A 93 -12.42 4.26 -9.54
N VAL A 94 -13.36 4.27 -10.49
CA VAL A 94 -13.11 4.47 -11.91
C VAL A 94 -13.63 5.83 -12.31
N TYR A 95 -12.73 6.69 -12.77
CA TYR A 95 -13.04 8.04 -13.24
C TYR A 95 -13.28 8.01 -14.75
N ARG A 96 -14.48 8.42 -15.19
CA ARG A 96 -14.90 8.42 -16.59
C ARG A 96 -15.13 9.85 -17.06
N GLY A 97 -14.99 10.07 -18.37
CA GLY A 97 -15.20 11.39 -18.99
C GLY A 97 -13.97 12.29 -18.97
N GLU A 98 -12.83 11.80 -18.49
CA GLU A 98 -11.54 12.50 -18.54
C GLU A 98 -10.52 11.70 -19.37
N PRO A 99 -9.56 12.38 -20.02
CA PRO A 99 -8.46 11.68 -20.70
C PRO A 99 -7.62 10.88 -19.69
N CYS A 100 -7.41 9.58 -19.97
CA CYS A 100 -6.63 8.69 -19.14
C CYS A 100 -5.30 8.34 -19.79
N ALA A 101 -4.21 8.50 -19.05
CA ALA A 101 -2.94 7.91 -19.45
C ALA A 101 -3.05 6.37 -19.44
N GLN A 102 -2.74 5.76 -20.58
CA GLN A 102 -2.77 4.31 -20.76
C GLN A 102 -1.45 3.70 -20.25
N VAL A 103 -1.28 3.77 -18.93
CA VAL A 103 -0.11 3.23 -18.21
C VAL A 103 -0.59 2.29 -17.13
N ILE A 104 0.14 1.20 -16.92
CA ILE A 104 -0.13 0.27 -15.83
C ILE A 104 0.29 0.94 -14.52
N VAL A 105 -0.64 1.00 -13.55
CA VAL A 105 -0.40 1.60 -12.24
C VAL A 105 -0.50 0.52 -11.16
N PRO A 106 0.60 0.09 -10.55
CA PRO A 106 0.56 -0.86 -9.45
C PRO A 106 -0.12 -0.24 -8.22
N PHE A 107 -0.83 -1.05 -7.46
CA PHE A 107 -1.39 -0.66 -6.18
C PHE A 107 -1.14 -1.73 -5.11
N ILE A 108 -1.03 -1.25 -3.88
CA ILE A 108 -0.93 -2.06 -2.67
C ILE A 108 -1.99 -1.54 -1.72
N GLN A 109 -2.72 -2.45 -1.08
CA GLN A 109 -3.72 -2.09 -0.08
C GLN A 109 -3.60 -3.00 1.14
N ARG A 110 -3.35 -2.40 2.30
CA ARG A 110 -3.37 -3.04 3.60
C ARG A 110 -4.81 -3.15 4.09
N VAL A 111 -5.21 -4.32 4.54
CA VAL A 111 -6.53 -4.57 5.11
C VAL A 111 -6.37 -5.13 6.51
N THR A 112 -6.72 -4.36 7.51
CA THR A 112 -6.64 -4.73 8.93
C THR A 112 -7.95 -5.30 9.42
N PHE A 113 -7.90 -6.28 10.32
CA PHE A 113 -9.08 -6.94 10.91
C PHE A 113 -9.29 -6.59 12.38
N GLY A 114 -8.33 -5.96 13.03
CA GLY A 114 -8.25 -5.87 14.46
C GLY A 114 -7.78 -7.19 15.08
N THR A 115 -8.07 -7.38 16.37
CA THR A 115 -7.75 -8.61 17.07
C THR A 115 -8.70 -9.73 16.65
N LEU A 116 -8.14 -10.89 16.33
CA LEU A 116 -8.87 -12.10 15.97
C LEU A 116 -8.64 -13.16 17.05
N LYS A 117 -9.62 -14.03 17.29
CA LYS A 117 -9.44 -15.17 18.20
C LYS A 117 -8.39 -16.14 17.66
N GLU A 118 -7.68 -16.81 18.56
CA GLU A 118 -6.77 -17.92 18.24
C GLU A 118 -7.42 -18.92 17.29
N GLY A 119 -6.67 -19.33 16.25
CA GLY A 119 -7.12 -20.31 15.26
C GLY A 119 -6.56 -20.08 13.88
N THR A 120 -7.06 -20.85 12.92
CA THR A 120 -6.73 -20.71 11.51
C THR A 120 -7.93 -20.14 10.76
N TRP A 121 -7.83 -18.89 10.40
CA TRP A 121 -8.85 -18.17 9.66
C TRP A 121 -8.70 -18.39 8.17
N LYS A 122 -9.81 -18.48 7.46
CA LYS A 122 -9.86 -18.58 5.99
C LYS A 122 -10.08 -17.20 5.41
N VAL A 123 -9.15 -16.71 4.62
CA VAL A 123 -9.30 -15.43 3.89
C VAL A 123 -9.77 -15.73 2.47
N GLU A 124 -10.95 -15.25 2.13
CA GLU A 124 -11.61 -15.40 0.82
C GLU A 124 -11.70 -14.03 0.13
N ILE A 125 -11.42 -13.98 -1.15
CA ILE A 125 -11.52 -12.75 -1.95
C ILE A 125 -12.66 -12.90 -2.94
N GLU A 126 -13.66 -12.02 -2.87
CA GLU A 126 -14.70 -11.96 -3.88
C GLU A 126 -14.14 -11.57 -5.24
N GLY A 127 -14.55 -12.27 -6.29
CA GLY A 127 -14.05 -12.08 -7.63
C GLY A 127 -12.84 -12.93 -7.99
N MET A 128 -12.29 -13.72 -7.05
CA MET A 128 -11.20 -14.68 -7.30
C MET A 128 -11.60 -16.12 -6.89
N PRO A 129 -12.65 -16.69 -7.44
CA PRO A 129 -13.15 -18.01 -7.02
C PRO A 129 -12.20 -19.17 -7.33
N SER A 130 -11.24 -18.95 -8.23
CA SER A 130 -10.20 -19.92 -8.58
C SER A 130 -9.05 -19.97 -7.56
N VAL A 131 -8.98 -19.02 -6.65
CA VAL A 131 -7.97 -18.98 -5.59
C VAL A 131 -8.53 -19.67 -4.37
N ALA A 132 -7.85 -20.73 -3.91
CA ALA A 132 -8.21 -21.40 -2.67
C ALA A 132 -8.16 -20.40 -1.50
N PRO A 133 -9.00 -20.55 -0.46
CA PRO A 133 -8.93 -19.71 0.73
C PRO A 133 -7.52 -19.73 1.33
N LEU A 134 -7.00 -18.53 1.63
CA LEU A 134 -5.66 -18.37 2.19
C LEU A 134 -5.70 -18.49 3.72
N PRO A 135 -4.82 -19.28 4.35
CA PRO A 135 -4.82 -19.44 5.80
C PRO A 135 -4.13 -18.25 6.49
N LEU A 136 -4.84 -17.59 7.39
CA LEU A 136 -4.31 -16.63 8.34
C LEU A 136 -4.27 -17.30 9.72
N VAL A 137 -3.06 -17.61 10.19
CA VAL A 137 -2.86 -18.28 11.48
C VAL A 137 -2.70 -17.24 12.57
N VAL A 138 -3.60 -17.26 13.55
CA VAL A 138 -3.55 -16.44 14.77
C VAL A 138 -3.23 -17.35 15.95
N LYS A 139 -2.13 -17.07 16.62
CA LYS A 139 -1.70 -17.83 17.81
C LYS A 139 -2.29 -17.24 19.07
N ARG A 140 -2.17 -17.96 20.16
CA ARG A 140 -2.45 -17.41 21.48
C ARG A 140 -1.33 -16.48 21.91
N ALA A 141 -1.68 -15.29 22.41
CA ALA A 141 -0.72 -14.33 22.95
C ALA A 141 -0.01 -14.90 24.18
N LEU A 142 1.29 -14.67 24.29
CA LEU A 142 2.10 -15.10 25.43
C LEU A 142 2.08 -14.10 26.58
N SER A 143 1.65 -12.86 26.31
CA SER A 143 1.55 -11.79 27.30
C SER A 143 0.28 -10.95 27.06
N ALA A 144 -0.08 -10.12 28.03
CA ALA A 144 -1.17 -9.16 27.90
C ALA A 144 -0.77 -7.87 27.14
N ALA A 145 0.51 -7.72 26.80
CA ALA A 145 0.99 -6.59 26.02
C ALA A 145 0.55 -6.75 24.55
N PRO A 146 0.19 -5.65 23.86
CA PRO A 146 -0.27 -5.71 22.45
C PRO A 146 0.73 -6.37 21.51
N ASP A 147 2.01 -6.23 21.78
CA ASP A 147 3.09 -6.86 21.02
C ASP A 147 4.00 -7.63 21.99
N GLU A 148 4.44 -8.83 21.64
CA GLU A 148 5.42 -9.61 22.43
C GLU A 148 6.79 -8.94 22.51
N PHE A 149 7.07 -8.01 21.59
CA PHE A 149 8.33 -7.29 21.48
C PHE A 149 8.07 -5.80 21.26
N LEU A 150 8.97 -4.99 21.81
CA LEU A 150 9.04 -3.58 21.42
C LEU A 150 9.62 -3.51 19.98
N TYR A 151 8.78 -3.24 18.99
CA TYR A 151 9.26 -3.05 17.63
C TYR A 151 9.82 -1.65 17.42
N ALA A 152 10.85 -1.54 16.56
CA ALA A 152 11.40 -0.26 16.18
C ALA A 152 10.45 0.48 15.21
N PRO A 153 10.37 1.82 15.29
CA PRO A 153 9.57 2.65 14.39
C PRO A 153 10.26 2.79 13.03
N VAL A 154 10.22 1.72 12.22
CA VAL A 154 10.81 1.67 10.89
C VAL A 154 10.01 2.53 9.92
N GLU A 155 10.68 3.43 9.22
CA GLU A 155 10.13 4.31 8.19
C GLU A 155 10.53 3.87 6.78
N GLU A 156 11.67 3.14 6.67
CA GLU A 156 12.19 2.69 5.39
C GLU A 156 12.80 1.30 5.50
N VAL A 157 12.60 0.50 4.47
CA VAL A 157 13.26 -0.79 4.26
C VAL A 157 13.86 -0.86 2.87
N VAL A 158 15.12 -1.30 2.79
CA VAL A 158 15.86 -1.47 1.53
C VAL A 158 16.46 -2.86 1.50
N LEU A 159 16.23 -3.58 0.40
CA LEU A 159 16.89 -4.85 0.13
C LEU A 159 18.03 -4.59 -0.84
N LEU A 160 19.24 -4.80 -0.38
CA LEU A 160 20.45 -4.73 -1.21
C LEU A 160 20.68 -6.09 -1.86
N PRO A 161 20.89 -6.14 -3.18
CA PRO A 161 21.17 -7.39 -3.87
C PRO A 161 22.47 -8.02 -3.35
N GLY A 162 22.47 -9.35 -3.28
CA GLY A 162 23.72 -10.08 -3.10
C GLY A 162 24.48 -10.16 -4.42
N ASN A 163 25.79 -9.94 -4.38
CA ASN A 163 26.66 -10.26 -5.52
C ASN A 163 26.91 -11.78 -5.58
N LEU A 164 27.51 -12.26 -6.67
CA LEU A 164 27.89 -13.66 -6.85
C LEU A 164 28.57 -14.22 -5.57
N GLY A 165 27.85 -15.13 -4.86
CA GLY A 165 28.33 -15.75 -3.61
C GLY A 165 28.04 -14.97 -2.32
N THR A 166 27.41 -13.80 -2.37
CA THR A 166 27.00 -13.03 -1.18
C THR A 166 25.49 -13.09 -0.94
N ARG A 167 25.08 -13.05 0.32
CA ARG A 167 23.66 -13.01 0.70
C ARG A 167 23.06 -11.63 0.47
N GLN A 168 21.77 -11.59 0.13
CA GLN A 168 21.01 -10.34 0.16
C GLN A 168 21.05 -9.73 1.57
N LYS A 169 21.15 -8.41 1.64
CA LYS A 169 21.21 -7.67 2.89
C LYS A 169 19.98 -6.77 3.02
N LEU A 170 19.17 -7.00 4.05
CA LEU A 170 18.05 -6.15 4.40
C LEU A 170 18.54 -5.03 5.31
N VAL A 171 18.20 -3.80 4.98
CA VAL A 171 18.50 -2.60 5.77
C VAL A 171 17.18 -1.99 6.20
N VAL A 172 17.03 -1.68 7.48
CA VAL A 172 15.89 -0.95 8.05
C VAL A 172 16.40 0.34 8.66
N SER A 173 15.65 1.43 8.47
CA SER A 173 15.95 2.75 9.02
C SER A 173 14.70 3.46 9.50
N GLY A 174 14.87 4.40 10.42
CA GLY A 174 13.78 5.17 10.99
C GLY A 174 14.24 6.10 12.11
N ASN A 175 13.29 6.65 12.85
CA ASN A 175 13.56 7.58 13.93
C ASN A 175 12.83 7.16 15.22
N TRP A 176 13.54 7.12 16.33
CA TRP A 176 12.93 6.93 17.63
C TRP A 176 11.96 8.09 17.94
N PRO A 177 10.73 7.83 18.41
CA PRO A 177 9.70 8.86 18.57
C PRO A 177 10.08 9.93 19.57
N ILE A 178 10.73 9.52 20.66
CA ILE A 178 11.22 10.37 21.72
C ILE A 178 12.59 9.89 22.19
N ILE A 179 13.36 10.80 22.79
CA ILE A 179 14.57 10.44 23.53
C ILE A 179 14.11 10.24 24.99
N PRO A 180 14.26 9.06 25.57
CA PRO A 180 13.89 8.83 26.97
C PRO A 180 14.69 9.73 27.91
N ALA A 181 14.04 10.28 28.95
CA ALA A 181 14.71 11.11 29.93
C ALA A 181 15.82 10.35 30.71
N ARG A 182 15.64 9.03 30.87
CA ARG A 182 16.59 8.13 31.51
C ARG A 182 16.73 6.87 30.70
N GLY A 183 17.68 6.83 29.78
CA GLY A 183 17.94 5.65 28.94
C GLY A 183 18.12 5.99 27.47
N CYS A 184 18.13 4.95 26.65
CA CYS A 184 18.21 5.05 25.20
C CYS A 184 17.51 3.85 24.54
N PHE A 185 16.94 4.08 23.36
CA PHE A 185 16.51 2.98 22.52
C PHE A 185 17.67 2.45 21.70
N VAL A 186 17.75 1.14 21.58
CA VAL A 186 18.71 0.44 20.73
C VAL A 186 18.00 -0.64 19.91
N MET A 187 18.52 -0.91 18.72
CA MET A 187 18.11 -2.07 17.96
C MET A 187 18.76 -3.31 18.57
N LYS A 188 17.94 -4.21 19.15
CA LYS A 188 18.42 -5.45 19.75
C LYS A 188 18.73 -6.49 18.70
N GLN A 189 17.79 -6.75 17.80
CA GLN A 189 17.92 -7.72 16.71
C GLN A 189 16.88 -7.47 15.62
N ILE A 190 17.16 -7.99 14.42
CA ILE A 190 16.17 -8.09 13.34
C ILE A 190 15.94 -9.58 13.10
N ARG A 191 14.71 -10.05 13.36
CA ARG A 191 14.29 -11.41 13.00
C ARG A 191 13.63 -11.37 11.63
N THR A 192 13.87 -12.41 10.83
CA THR A 192 13.26 -12.54 9.52
C THR A 192 12.70 -13.94 9.34
N THR A 193 11.46 -14.03 8.83
CA THR A 193 10.79 -15.30 8.53
C THR A 193 10.20 -15.21 7.13
N LEU A 194 10.56 -16.13 6.23
CA LEU A 194 10.00 -16.21 4.89
C LEU A 194 8.83 -17.20 4.90
N GLY A 195 7.64 -16.71 4.59
CA GLY A 195 6.41 -17.50 4.42
C GLY A 195 6.37 -18.27 3.10
N ALA A 196 5.40 -19.18 2.99
CA ALA A 196 5.19 -19.99 1.79
C ALA A 196 4.65 -19.17 0.60
N ASP A 197 4.02 -18.03 0.89
CA ASP A 197 3.46 -17.07 -0.08
C ASP A 197 4.48 -16.02 -0.54
N ASN A 198 5.78 -16.27 -0.35
CA ASN A 198 6.86 -15.30 -0.60
C ASN A 198 6.76 -14.00 0.22
N THR A 199 6.07 -14.03 1.36
CA THR A 199 6.09 -12.92 2.31
C THR A 199 7.27 -13.03 3.25
N LEU A 200 8.18 -12.06 3.24
CA LEU A 200 9.23 -11.90 4.24
C LEU A 200 8.69 -11.08 5.40
N VAL A 201 8.38 -11.72 6.51
CA VAL A 201 8.07 -11.03 7.76
C VAL A 201 9.35 -10.58 8.44
N VAL A 202 9.44 -9.29 8.74
CA VAL A 202 10.59 -8.65 9.39
C VAL A 202 10.14 -8.10 10.75
N GLN A 203 10.82 -8.50 11.80
CA GLN A 203 10.57 -8.06 13.18
C GLN A 203 11.80 -7.32 13.71
N PRO A 204 11.85 -5.99 13.58
CA PRO A 204 12.94 -5.16 14.09
C PRO A 204 12.75 -4.92 15.58
N ILE A 205 13.28 -5.80 16.42
CA ILE A 205 13.10 -5.77 17.87
C ILE A 205 14.04 -4.75 18.48
N ALA A 206 13.45 -3.80 19.20
CA ALA A 206 14.13 -2.77 19.96
C ALA A 206 14.20 -3.12 21.44
N GLU A 207 15.03 -2.39 22.17
CA GLU A 207 15.17 -2.47 23.61
C GLU A 207 15.39 -1.06 24.19
N LEU A 208 14.76 -0.78 25.32
CA LEU A 208 15.02 0.42 26.10
C LEU A 208 16.08 0.07 27.16
N LEU A 209 17.28 0.60 27.01
CA LEU A 209 18.36 0.43 27.98
C LEU A 209 18.33 1.55 29.03
N PRO A 210 18.70 1.26 30.29
CA PRO A 210 18.89 2.28 31.30
C PRO A 210 20.11 3.17 30.99
N ALA A 211 20.14 4.37 31.53
CA ALA A 211 21.11 5.40 31.21
C ALA A 211 22.58 4.96 31.33
N GLU A 212 22.85 4.09 32.29
CA GLU A 212 24.20 3.57 32.59
C GLU A 212 24.75 2.67 31.47
N GLN A 213 23.85 2.09 30.65
CA GLN A 213 24.20 1.22 29.53
C GLN A 213 24.19 1.95 28.19
N CYS A 214 23.82 3.22 28.18
CA CYS A 214 23.74 4.03 26.97
C CYS A 214 25.07 4.66 26.63
N SER A 215 25.51 4.55 25.38
CA SER A 215 26.62 5.37 24.89
C SER A 215 26.21 6.85 24.83
N PRO A 216 27.15 7.80 24.99
CA PRO A 216 26.85 9.24 24.83
C PRO A 216 26.23 9.60 23.46
N THR A 217 26.57 8.84 22.44
CA THR A 217 26.02 9.01 21.08
C THR A 217 24.59 8.52 20.98
N SER A 218 24.27 7.37 21.59
CA SER A 218 22.92 6.79 21.54
C SER A 218 21.89 7.60 22.32
N GLN A 219 22.30 8.30 23.38
CA GLN A 219 21.43 9.19 24.17
C GLN A 219 20.91 10.40 23.38
N ARG A 220 21.61 10.82 22.31
CA ARG A 220 21.30 12.02 21.53
C ARG A 220 20.77 11.72 20.12
N LYS A 221 20.93 10.51 19.64
CA LYS A 221 20.61 10.15 18.27
C LYS A 221 19.21 9.57 18.19
N ARG A 222 18.30 10.24 17.45
CA ARG A 222 16.98 9.71 17.16
C ARG A 222 17.00 8.76 15.96
N ALA A 223 17.74 9.10 14.90
CA ALA A 223 17.82 8.27 13.71
C ALA A 223 18.59 6.96 13.99
N PHE A 224 18.06 5.86 13.50
CA PHE A 224 18.74 4.58 13.52
C PHE A 224 18.78 3.95 12.13
N GLN A 225 19.78 3.11 11.93
CA GLN A 225 19.88 2.21 10.79
C GLN A 225 20.45 0.90 11.27
N SER A 226 19.84 -0.19 10.86
CA SER A 226 20.30 -1.54 11.19
C SER A 226 20.12 -2.48 10.00
N SER A 227 20.82 -3.61 10.00
CA SER A 227 20.75 -4.51 8.87
C SER A 227 20.93 -5.97 9.27
N VAL A 228 20.40 -6.87 8.43
CA VAL A 228 20.54 -8.32 8.58
C VAL A 228 20.78 -8.95 7.21
N PHE A 229 21.60 -10.02 7.17
CA PHE A 229 21.73 -10.84 5.98
C PHE A 229 20.61 -11.90 5.93
N LEU A 230 19.94 -12.02 4.79
CA LEU A 230 18.89 -13.01 4.63
C LEU A 230 19.46 -14.40 4.50
N ASN A 231 18.85 -15.37 5.19
CA ASN A 231 19.25 -16.79 5.10
C ASN A 231 18.86 -17.42 3.76
N LYS A 232 17.77 -16.92 3.15
CA LYS A 232 17.30 -17.32 1.82
C LYS A 232 17.14 -16.06 0.98
N SER A 233 17.48 -16.12 -0.29
CA SER A 233 17.25 -15.02 -1.22
C SER A 233 15.77 -14.84 -1.47
N LEU A 234 15.32 -13.60 -1.42
CA LEU A 234 13.99 -13.20 -1.87
C LEU A 234 13.91 -13.25 -3.38
N GLN A 235 12.81 -13.77 -3.88
CA GLN A 235 12.46 -13.72 -5.29
C GLN A 235 11.84 -12.36 -5.62
N LEU A 236 11.81 -12.02 -6.91
CA LEU A 236 11.03 -10.87 -7.40
C LEU A 236 9.55 -11.05 -7.02
N ASP A 237 8.85 -9.96 -6.87
CA ASP A 237 7.44 -9.89 -6.45
C ASP A 237 7.16 -10.45 -5.04
N SER A 238 8.21 -10.63 -4.22
CA SER A 238 8.03 -10.95 -2.80
C SER A 238 7.58 -9.72 -2.02
N LEU A 239 6.68 -9.95 -1.07
CA LEU A 239 6.30 -8.91 -0.09
C LEU A 239 7.31 -8.89 1.06
N ILE A 240 7.84 -7.72 1.38
CA ILE A 240 8.56 -7.43 2.63
C ILE A 240 7.55 -6.76 3.58
N HIS A 241 7.14 -7.50 4.61
CA HIS A 241 6.21 -7.05 5.64
C HIS A 241 6.99 -6.78 6.94
N VAL A 242 7.14 -5.52 7.31
CA VAL A 242 7.88 -5.09 8.49
C VAL A 242 6.91 -4.76 9.61
N ARG A 243 7.02 -5.45 10.76
CA ARG A 243 6.30 -5.06 11.98
C ARG A 243 6.89 -3.78 12.53
N VAL A 244 6.05 -2.83 12.87
CA VAL A 244 6.46 -1.51 13.33
C VAL A 244 5.78 -1.21 14.68
N LEU A 245 6.37 -0.29 15.43
CA LEU A 245 5.86 0.15 16.73
C LEU A 245 4.35 0.47 16.70
N ASN A 246 3.64 0.12 17.77
CA ASN A 246 2.19 0.32 17.96
C ASN A 246 1.29 -0.54 17.06
N GLY A 247 1.70 -1.74 16.68
CA GLY A 247 0.92 -2.63 15.83
C GLY A 247 0.78 -2.14 14.39
N GLU A 248 1.63 -1.21 13.96
CA GLU A 248 1.70 -0.76 12.58
C GLU A 248 2.56 -1.70 11.73
N SER A 249 2.45 -1.57 10.41
CA SER A 249 3.30 -2.29 9.47
C SER A 249 3.75 -1.41 8.32
N LEU A 250 4.95 -1.70 7.81
CA LEU A 250 5.48 -1.16 6.56
C LEU A 250 5.54 -2.30 5.55
N ASN A 251 4.91 -2.10 4.40
CA ASN A 251 4.80 -3.11 3.34
C ASN A 251 5.49 -2.60 2.07
N LYS A 252 6.42 -3.38 1.54
CA LYS A 252 7.17 -3.06 0.33
C LYS A 252 7.34 -4.29 -0.55
N PHE A 253 7.14 -4.12 -1.86
CA PHE A 253 7.46 -5.17 -2.81
C PHE A 253 8.93 -5.11 -3.23
N TYR A 254 9.51 -6.29 -3.40
CA TYR A 254 10.82 -6.43 -4.01
C TYR A 254 10.63 -6.57 -5.52
N GLU A 255 10.82 -5.45 -6.22
CA GLU A 255 10.78 -5.36 -7.67
C GLU A 255 12.20 -5.35 -8.24
N SER A 256 12.39 -5.85 -9.48
CA SER A 256 13.63 -5.62 -10.22
C SER A 256 13.71 -4.15 -10.60
N LEU A 257 14.81 -3.52 -10.30
CA LEU A 257 15.17 -2.21 -10.86
C LEU A 257 15.46 -2.35 -12.35
#